data_c507bbafd92ab216a188494a19596f5e
#
_entry.id   c507bbafd92ab216a188494a19596f5e
#
_cell.length_a   1.000
_cell.length_b   1.000
_cell.length_c   1.000
_cell.angle_alpha   90.00
_cell.angle_beta   90.00
_cell.angle_gamma   90.00
#
_symmetry.space_group_name_H-M   'P 1'
#
loop_
_entity.id
_entity.type
_entity.pdbx_description
1 polymer ?
#
loop_
_entity_poly.entity_id
_entity_poly.type
_entity_poly.pdbx_seq_one_letter_code
_entity_poly.pdbx_strand_id
1 'polypeptide(L)'
;MRITGGEFGGRILKVPKSDAIRPTQDRVREALFNIIQFEVPGSDFLDLFAGSGAVGIEALSRGAKSATFVEQDRRHFSVLGENVGMVSCANNGHPTSDVRHQTSNCVCADVYRWIASYSGPGFSIAFADPPYALGEERGYASVLATLADRGVVRPGGLFVAEMTAVQKAEETPGWELVRDRTYGKTRLCLWRRLVAE
;
A
#
# COMPACT_ATOMS: atom_id res chain seq x y z
N MET A 1 9.18 -12.61 6.02
CA MET A 1 8.20 -12.29 4.96
C MET A 1 8.91 -12.32 3.62
N ARG A 2 8.27 -12.74 2.52
CA ARG A 2 8.92 -12.91 1.22
C ARG A 2 8.16 -12.13 0.14
N ILE A 3 8.86 -11.50 -0.80
CA ILE A 3 8.25 -10.90 -1.99
C ILE A 3 7.72 -12.03 -2.88
N THR A 4 6.45 -11.97 -3.29
CA THR A 4 5.76 -13.09 -3.95
C THR A 4 5.86 -13.05 -5.47
N GLY A 5 6.13 -11.89 -6.07
CA GLY A 5 6.22 -11.76 -7.53
C GLY A 5 7.06 -10.58 -8.00
N GLY A 6 7.20 -10.45 -9.32
CA GLY A 6 7.94 -9.39 -9.95
C GLY A 6 9.46 -9.55 -9.90
N GLU A 7 10.19 -8.46 -10.17
CA GLU A 7 11.66 -8.43 -10.30
C GLU A 7 12.40 -8.89 -9.04
N PHE A 8 11.86 -8.57 -7.86
CA PHE A 8 12.46 -8.92 -6.58
C PHE A 8 11.84 -10.18 -5.97
N GLY A 9 11.08 -10.97 -6.75
CA GLY A 9 10.41 -12.18 -6.29
C GLY A 9 11.38 -13.17 -5.61
N GLY A 10 10.93 -13.75 -4.48
CA GLY A 10 11.72 -14.65 -3.66
C GLY A 10 12.61 -14.00 -2.61
N ARG A 11 12.89 -12.69 -2.67
CA ARG A 11 13.69 -12.00 -1.66
C ARG A 11 12.98 -12.00 -0.31
N ILE A 12 13.78 -12.17 0.77
CA ILE A 12 13.30 -12.21 2.14
C ILE A 12 13.42 -10.80 2.72
N LEU A 13 12.29 -10.25 3.17
CA LEU A 13 12.24 -8.98 3.89
C LEU A 13 12.40 -9.23 5.40
N LYS A 14 13.10 -8.32 6.06
CA LYS A 14 13.17 -8.26 7.51
C LYS A 14 11.80 -7.92 8.08
N VAL A 15 11.49 -8.46 9.26
CA VAL A 15 10.24 -8.21 9.99
C VAL A 15 10.62 -7.81 11.41
N PRO A 16 9.94 -6.85 12.03
CA PRO A 16 10.14 -6.54 13.44
C PRO A 16 9.96 -7.79 14.30
N LYS A 17 10.77 -7.94 15.35
CA LYS A 17 10.71 -9.13 16.23
C LYS A 17 9.36 -9.33 16.94
N SER A 18 8.58 -8.26 17.06
CA SER A 18 7.22 -8.27 17.63
C SER A 18 6.16 -8.84 16.70
N ASP A 19 6.43 -8.90 15.40
CA ASP A 19 5.44 -9.25 14.39
C ASP A 19 5.61 -10.72 13.99
N ALA A 20 4.72 -11.57 14.49
CA ALA A 20 4.67 -12.96 14.05
C ALA A 20 4.32 -13.01 12.56
N ILE A 21 5.21 -13.60 11.75
CA ILE A 21 4.93 -13.87 10.33
C ILE A 21 3.72 -14.78 10.24
N ARG A 22 2.61 -14.28 9.70
CA ARG A 22 1.40 -15.06 9.45
C ARG A 22 1.38 -15.52 8.00
N PRO A 23 1.37 -16.84 7.71
CA PRO A 23 1.23 -17.35 6.34
C PRO A 23 0.00 -16.82 5.59
N THR A 24 -1.05 -16.41 6.35
CA THR A 24 -2.26 -15.79 5.81
C THR A 24 -1.96 -14.45 5.15
N GLN A 25 -1.05 -13.65 5.71
CA GLN A 25 -0.68 -12.34 5.14
C GLN A 25 -0.02 -12.46 3.76
N ASP A 26 0.82 -13.47 3.52
CA ASP A 26 1.44 -13.69 2.21
C ASP A 26 0.39 -14.04 1.15
N ARG A 27 -0.61 -14.88 1.50
CA ARG A 27 -1.72 -15.25 0.59
C ARG A 27 -2.65 -14.06 0.29
N VAL A 28 -2.95 -13.24 1.29
CA VAL A 28 -3.79 -12.04 1.10
C VAL A 28 -3.07 -11.04 0.21
N ARG A 29 -1.77 -10.82 0.43
CA ARG A 29 -0.95 -9.94 -0.41
C ARG A 29 -0.87 -10.45 -1.86
N GLU A 30 -0.68 -11.75 -2.06
CA GLU A 30 -0.73 -12.35 -3.41
C GLU A 30 -2.09 -12.15 -4.07
N ALA A 31 -3.19 -12.37 -3.33
CA ALA A 31 -4.54 -12.13 -3.82
C ALA A 31 -4.78 -10.65 -4.18
N LEU A 32 -4.30 -9.72 -3.33
CA LEU A 32 -4.33 -8.29 -3.61
C LEU A 32 -3.67 -7.97 -4.96
N PHE A 33 -2.42 -8.38 -5.14
CA PHE A 33 -1.68 -8.08 -6.36
C PHE A 33 -2.23 -8.81 -7.59
N ASN A 34 -2.88 -9.95 -7.45
CA ASN A 34 -3.62 -10.58 -8.55
C ASN A 34 -4.85 -9.76 -8.97
N ILE A 35 -5.53 -9.10 -8.01
CA ILE A 35 -6.66 -8.23 -8.32
C ILE A 35 -6.22 -6.98 -9.07
N ILE A 36 -5.13 -6.33 -8.61
CA ILE A 36 -4.66 -5.04 -9.14
C ILE A 36 -3.53 -5.18 -10.18
N GLN A 37 -3.25 -6.38 -10.69
CA GLN A 37 -2.08 -6.68 -11.52
C GLN A 37 -1.88 -5.76 -12.74
N PHE A 38 -2.97 -5.28 -13.33
CA PHE A 38 -2.93 -4.38 -14.49
C PHE A 38 -2.84 -2.90 -14.12
N GLU A 39 -3.09 -2.56 -12.86
CA GLU A 39 -3.04 -1.18 -12.35
C GLU A 39 -1.66 -0.81 -11.78
N VAL A 40 -0.88 -1.81 -11.34
CA VAL A 40 0.41 -1.61 -10.67
C VAL A 40 1.51 -1.12 -11.61
N PRO A 41 1.69 -1.66 -12.84
CA PRO A 41 2.78 -1.22 -13.68
C PRO A 41 2.69 0.27 -14.02
N GLY A 42 3.76 1.02 -13.74
CA GLY A 42 3.84 2.47 -13.97
C GLY A 42 3.08 3.33 -12.96
N SER A 43 2.45 2.73 -11.92
CA SER A 43 1.70 3.46 -10.90
C SER A 43 2.61 4.21 -9.93
N ASP A 44 2.09 5.32 -9.38
CA ASP A 44 2.60 5.93 -8.16
C ASP A 44 1.81 5.31 -6.99
N PHE A 45 2.50 4.50 -6.18
CA PHE A 45 1.91 3.68 -5.11
C PHE A 45 2.11 4.31 -3.74
N LEU A 46 1.07 4.33 -2.90
CA LEU A 46 1.11 4.80 -1.52
C LEU A 46 0.79 3.64 -0.58
N ASP A 47 1.72 3.34 0.33
CA ASP A 47 1.59 2.32 1.38
C ASP A 47 1.40 3.01 2.73
N LEU A 48 0.15 3.08 3.18
CA LEU A 48 -0.24 3.66 4.47
C LEU A 48 -0.20 2.57 5.55
N PHE A 49 0.35 2.87 6.70
CA PHE A 49 0.65 1.90 7.77
C PHE A 49 1.65 0.82 7.30
N ALA A 50 2.74 1.28 6.65
CA ALA A 50 3.60 0.43 5.84
C ALA A 50 4.31 -0.71 6.62
N GLY A 51 4.46 -0.61 7.94
CA GLY A 51 5.13 -1.63 8.75
C GLY A 51 6.54 -1.95 8.24
N SER A 52 6.75 -3.17 7.75
CA SER A 52 8.01 -3.59 7.12
C SER A 52 8.17 -3.16 5.65
N GLY A 53 7.15 -2.55 5.05
CA GLY A 53 7.12 -2.11 3.65
C GLY A 53 6.77 -3.21 2.65
N ALA A 54 6.25 -4.34 3.11
CA ALA A 54 6.07 -5.51 2.24
C ALA A 54 5.14 -5.26 1.06
N VAL A 55 4.08 -4.47 1.23
CA VAL A 55 3.11 -4.20 0.15
C VAL A 55 3.69 -3.21 -0.86
N GLY A 56 4.23 -2.07 -0.41
CA GLY A 56 4.81 -1.10 -1.32
C GLY A 56 6.07 -1.63 -2.04
N ILE A 57 6.89 -2.45 -1.38
CA ILE A 57 8.05 -3.13 -2.02
C ILE A 57 7.57 -4.16 -3.06
N GLU A 58 6.50 -4.89 -2.79
CA GLU A 58 5.89 -5.79 -3.78
C GLU A 58 5.35 -5.01 -4.99
N ALA A 59 4.75 -3.83 -4.76
CA ALA A 59 4.31 -2.95 -5.85
C ALA A 59 5.49 -2.52 -6.73
N LEU A 60 6.62 -2.09 -6.13
CA LEU A 60 7.85 -1.81 -6.89
C LEU A 60 8.33 -3.04 -7.65
N SER A 61 8.38 -4.22 -7.00
CA SER A 61 8.77 -5.48 -7.64
C SER A 61 7.94 -5.82 -8.87
N ARG A 62 6.66 -5.41 -8.88
CA ARG A 62 5.71 -5.66 -9.98
C ARG A 62 5.61 -4.49 -10.97
N GLY A 63 6.54 -3.53 -10.90
CA GLY A 63 6.69 -2.48 -11.90
C GLY A 63 5.99 -1.16 -11.57
N ALA A 64 5.62 -0.89 -10.32
CA ALA A 64 5.23 0.46 -9.92
C ALA A 64 6.38 1.44 -10.21
N LYS A 65 6.04 2.65 -10.67
CA LYS A 65 7.01 3.70 -10.97
C LYS A 65 7.62 4.27 -9.68
N SER A 66 6.79 4.42 -8.66
CA SER A 66 7.22 4.92 -7.35
C SER A 66 6.43 4.27 -6.22
N ALA A 67 7.02 4.24 -5.01
CA ALA A 67 6.32 3.88 -3.80
C ALA A 67 6.64 4.87 -2.69
N THR A 68 5.59 5.42 -2.05
CA THR A 68 5.71 6.22 -0.83
C THR A 68 5.16 5.40 0.34
N PHE A 69 5.93 5.32 1.41
CA PHE A 69 5.63 4.56 2.60
C PHE A 69 5.41 5.52 3.77
N VAL A 70 4.31 5.35 4.51
CA VAL A 70 4.04 6.12 5.72
C VAL A 70 3.91 5.18 6.90
N GLU A 71 4.80 5.32 7.89
CA GLU A 71 4.87 4.50 9.09
C GLU A 71 5.17 5.36 10.32
N GLN A 72 4.40 5.21 11.39
CA GLN A 72 4.58 6.01 12.60
C GLN A 72 5.51 5.38 13.65
N ASP A 73 5.54 4.04 13.76
CA ASP A 73 6.40 3.36 14.73
C ASP A 73 7.86 3.41 14.25
N ARG A 74 8.73 4.04 15.04
CA ARG A 74 10.14 4.22 14.67
C ARG A 74 10.91 2.90 14.49
N ARG A 75 10.50 1.84 15.18
CA ARG A 75 11.15 0.51 15.07
C ARG A 75 10.75 -0.13 13.74
N HIS A 76 9.47 -0.07 13.37
CA HIS A 76 8.98 -0.51 12.06
C HIS A 76 9.60 0.33 10.94
N PHE A 77 9.66 1.65 11.13
CA PHE A 77 10.28 2.56 10.16
C PHE A 77 11.77 2.26 9.92
N SER A 78 12.53 1.88 10.95
CA SER A 78 13.92 1.44 10.78
C SER A 78 14.03 0.19 9.90
N VAL A 79 13.18 -0.82 10.16
CA VAL A 79 13.13 -2.05 9.36
C VAL A 79 12.67 -1.78 7.92
N LEU A 80 11.69 -0.90 7.75
CA LEU A 80 11.25 -0.42 6.43
C LEU A 80 12.41 0.17 5.64
N GLY A 81 13.20 1.07 6.23
CA GLY A 81 14.37 1.69 5.58
C GLY A 81 15.40 0.65 5.13
N GLU A 82 15.67 -0.37 5.95
CA GLU A 82 16.57 -1.46 5.59
C GLU A 82 16.03 -2.29 4.43
N ASN A 83 14.73 -2.62 4.42
CA ASN A 83 14.08 -3.39 3.37
C ASN A 83 14.05 -2.62 2.04
N VAL A 84 13.70 -1.34 2.06
CA VAL A 84 13.72 -0.48 0.87
C VAL A 84 15.14 -0.32 0.33
N GLY A 85 16.13 -0.14 1.21
CA GLY A 85 17.54 -0.09 0.82
C GLY A 85 18.02 -1.36 0.08
N MET A 86 17.57 -2.55 0.50
CA MET A 86 17.93 -3.81 -0.16
C MET A 86 17.41 -3.91 -1.61
N VAL A 87 16.26 -3.33 -1.92
CA VAL A 87 15.70 -3.37 -3.28
C VAL A 87 16.24 -2.22 -4.14
N SER A 88 16.51 -1.06 -3.57
CA SER A 88 17.09 0.09 -4.28
C SER A 88 18.54 -0.16 -4.71
N CYS A 89 19.35 -0.83 -3.88
CA CYS A 89 20.75 -1.18 -4.21
C CYS A 89 20.86 -2.24 -5.29
N ALA A 90 19.85 -3.06 -5.51
CA ALA A 90 19.88 -4.13 -6.49
C ALA A 90 19.84 -3.63 -7.94
N ASN A 91 19.37 -2.42 -8.17
CA ASN A 91 19.32 -1.81 -9.50
C ASN A 91 20.68 -1.36 -10.04
N ASN A 92 21.76 -1.42 -9.21
CA ASN A 92 23.10 -0.99 -9.60
C ASN A 92 23.92 -2.07 -10.33
N GLY A 93 23.38 -3.28 -10.58
CA GLY A 93 24.16 -4.42 -11.05
C GLY A 93 23.93 -4.92 -12.48
N HIS A 94 22.85 -4.56 -13.16
CA HIS A 94 22.59 -4.95 -14.56
C HIS A 94 21.94 -3.82 -15.34
N PRO A 95 22.64 -3.25 -16.34
CA PRO A 95 22.03 -2.33 -17.29
C PRO A 95 21.26 -3.13 -18.35
N THR A 96 20.07 -3.64 -18.03
CA THR A 96 19.12 -3.95 -19.07
C THR A 96 18.39 -2.64 -19.38
N SER A 97 18.37 -2.27 -20.64
CA SER A 97 18.08 -0.98 -21.23
C SER A 97 16.69 -0.38 -20.99
N ASP A 98 15.91 -0.88 -20.02
CA ASP A 98 14.55 -0.44 -19.69
C ASP A 98 14.30 -0.28 -18.18
N VAL A 99 15.34 -0.22 -17.33
CA VAL A 99 15.16 0.02 -15.90
C VAL A 99 14.72 1.47 -15.70
N ARG A 100 13.41 1.67 -15.66
CA ARG A 100 12.80 2.90 -15.19
C ARG A 100 13.35 3.18 -13.79
N HIS A 101 13.85 4.39 -13.56
CA HIS A 101 14.31 4.80 -12.24
C HIS A 101 13.13 4.77 -11.27
N GLN A 102 12.97 3.64 -10.57
CA GLN A 102 11.98 3.52 -9.51
C GLN A 102 12.40 4.39 -8.33
N THR A 103 11.47 5.16 -7.82
CA THR A 103 11.72 6.01 -6.66
C THR A 103 10.97 5.51 -5.45
N SER A 104 11.62 5.56 -4.28
CA SER A 104 11.01 5.20 -3.01
C SER A 104 11.18 6.36 -2.02
N ASN A 105 10.11 6.67 -1.29
CA ASN A 105 10.09 7.69 -0.26
C ASN A 105 9.51 7.11 1.04
N CYS A 106 10.26 7.21 2.15
CA CYS A 106 9.81 6.74 3.45
C CYS A 106 9.56 7.93 4.37
N VAL A 107 8.38 7.97 4.98
CA VAL A 107 7.93 9.05 5.87
C VAL A 107 7.59 8.49 7.24
N CYS A 108 8.29 8.96 8.28
CA CYS A 108 7.99 8.62 9.67
C CYS A 108 6.96 9.60 10.22
N ALA A 109 5.66 9.24 10.15
CA ALA A 109 4.57 10.10 10.56
C ALA A 109 3.30 9.31 10.94
N ASP A 110 2.43 9.95 11.73
CA ASP A 110 1.05 9.49 11.89
C ASP A 110 0.32 9.60 10.55
N VAL A 111 -0.28 8.50 10.09
CA VAL A 111 -0.92 8.40 8.78
C VAL A 111 -2.03 9.42 8.60
N TYR A 112 -2.91 9.59 9.60
CA TYR A 112 -4.06 10.49 9.49
C TYR A 112 -3.63 11.96 9.41
N ARG A 113 -2.61 12.35 10.18
CA ARG A 113 -2.02 13.70 10.10
C ARG A 113 -1.33 13.92 8.76
N TRP A 114 -0.63 12.90 8.28
CA TRP A 114 0.08 12.99 7.01
C TRP A 114 -0.89 13.19 5.84
N ILE A 115 -1.96 12.36 5.72
CA ILE A 115 -2.95 12.52 4.64
C ILE A 115 -3.67 13.87 4.73
N ALA A 116 -3.99 14.36 5.93
CA ALA A 116 -4.64 15.65 6.13
C ALA A 116 -3.76 16.85 5.73
N SER A 117 -2.43 16.72 5.81
CA SER A 117 -1.47 17.78 5.44
C SER A 117 -0.88 17.59 4.04
N TYR A 118 -1.25 16.54 3.32
CA TYR A 118 -0.69 16.25 2.01
C TYR A 118 -1.04 17.31 0.96
N SER A 119 -0.04 17.70 0.16
CA SER A 119 -0.18 18.71 -0.90
C SER A 119 0.61 18.37 -2.17
N GLY A 120 1.07 17.11 -2.28
CA GLY A 120 1.79 16.63 -3.46
C GLY A 120 0.88 16.15 -4.59
N PRO A 121 1.45 15.60 -5.66
CA PRO A 121 0.70 14.98 -6.76
C PRO A 121 -0.05 13.73 -6.25
N GLY A 122 -1.28 13.53 -6.77
CA GLY A 122 -2.10 12.40 -6.37
C GLY A 122 -1.54 11.04 -6.80
N PHE A 123 -1.66 10.05 -5.91
CA PHE A 123 -1.24 8.67 -6.17
C PHE A 123 -2.23 7.93 -7.06
N SER A 124 -1.72 6.94 -7.81
CA SER A 124 -2.54 6.04 -8.62
C SER A 124 -3.27 5.01 -7.77
N ILE A 125 -2.55 4.49 -6.77
CA ILE A 125 -3.02 3.44 -5.87
C ILE A 125 -2.59 3.82 -4.46
N ALA A 126 -3.50 3.79 -3.50
CA ALA A 126 -3.21 3.86 -2.08
C ALA A 126 -3.69 2.57 -1.40
N PHE A 127 -2.84 1.99 -0.56
CA PHE A 127 -3.14 0.82 0.26
C PHE A 127 -3.10 1.19 1.74
N ALA A 128 -3.99 0.60 2.53
CA ALA A 128 -4.03 0.75 3.98
C ALA A 128 -4.35 -0.56 4.70
N ASP A 129 -3.50 -0.92 5.68
CA ASP A 129 -3.71 -2.01 6.64
C ASP A 129 -3.48 -1.47 8.06
N PRO A 130 -4.40 -0.64 8.59
CA PRO A 130 -4.25 -0.08 9.93
C PRO A 130 -4.34 -1.18 11.00
N PRO A 131 -3.70 -1.00 12.18
CA PRO A 131 -3.96 -1.85 13.34
C PRO A 131 -5.48 -1.94 13.59
N TYR A 132 -5.99 -3.15 13.87
CA TYR A 132 -7.43 -3.43 13.94
C TYR A 132 -8.24 -2.44 14.79
N ALA A 133 -7.71 -2.05 15.97
CA ALA A 133 -8.37 -1.08 16.84
C ALA A 133 -8.61 0.28 16.17
N LEU A 134 -7.64 0.79 15.39
CA LEU A 134 -7.75 2.08 14.71
C LEU A 134 -8.71 2.01 13.50
N GLY A 135 -8.74 0.89 12.81
CA GLY A 135 -9.66 0.67 11.68
C GLY A 135 -11.12 0.55 12.12
N GLU A 136 -11.37 -0.02 13.31
CA GLU A 136 -12.72 -0.14 13.86
C GLU A 136 -13.25 1.18 14.44
N GLU A 137 -12.41 1.96 15.11
CA GLU A 137 -12.82 3.22 15.75
C GLU A 137 -13.12 4.35 14.77
N ARG A 138 -12.35 4.45 13.68
CA ARG A 138 -12.42 5.61 12.77
C ARG A 138 -13.20 5.38 11.49
N GLY A 139 -13.40 4.12 11.10
CA GLY A 139 -14.02 3.76 9.82
C GLY A 139 -13.24 4.25 8.59
N TYR A 140 -13.52 3.66 7.46
CA TYR A 140 -12.85 4.04 6.21
C TYR A 140 -13.50 5.20 5.47
N ALA A 141 -14.78 5.54 5.76
CA ALA A 141 -15.46 6.65 5.10
C ALA A 141 -14.75 7.99 5.32
N SER A 142 -14.30 8.27 6.56
CA SER A 142 -13.56 9.50 6.87
C SER A 142 -12.18 9.55 6.20
N VAL A 143 -11.52 8.40 6.06
CA VAL A 143 -10.25 8.27 5.35
C VAL A 143 -10.45 8.54 3.87
N LEU A 144 -11.43 7.90 3.24
CA LEU A 144 -11.79 8.08 1.83
C LEU A 144 -12.13 9.54 1.51
N ALA A 145 -12.94 10.18 2.37
CA ALA A 145 -13.25 11.60 2.22
C ALA A 145 -11.98 12.45 2.24
N THR A 146 -11.10 12.25 3.23
CA THR A 146 -9.85 13.02 3.34
C THR A 146 -8.91 12.75 2.14
N LEU A 147 -8.79 11.52 1.68
CA LEU A 147 -7.99 11.16 0.51
C LEU A 147 -8.47 11.88 -0.76
N ALA A 148 -9.79 12.03 -0.90
CA ALA A 148 -10.40 12.75 -2.01
C ALA A 148 -10.19 14.27 -1.88
N ASP A 149 -10.56 14.86 -0.74
CA ASP A 149 -10.51 16.30 -0.50
C ASP A 149 -9.09 16.87 -0.63
N ARG A 150 -8.11 16.12 -0.16
CA ARG A 150 -6.68 16.50 -0.23
C ARG A 150 -6.02 16.10 -1.54
N GLY A 151 -6.73 15.41 -2.44
CA GLY A 151 -6.16 14.95 -3.71
C GLY A 151 -5.08 13.87 -3.54
N VAL A 152 -5.02 13.18 -2.38
CA VAL A 152 -4.00 12.14 -2.12
C VAL A 152 -4.12 10.99 -3.12
N VAL A 153 -5.33 10.54 -3.41
CA VAL A 153 -5.59 9.62 -4.53
C VAL A 153 -6.15 10.43 -5.68
N ARG A 154 -5.57 10.34 -6.86
CA ARG A 154 -6.03 11.07 -8.06
C ARG A 154 -7.40 10.58 -8.54
N PRO A 155 -8.20 11.39 -9.26
CA PRO A 155 -9.39 10.92 -9.94
C PRO A 155 -9.09 9.68 -10.80
N GLY A 156 -9.95 8.66 -10.75
CA GLY A 156 -9.73 7.35 -11.38
C GLY A 156 -8.76 6.43 -10.63
N GLY A 157 -8.06 6.91 -9.61
CA GLY A 157 -7.15 6.11 -8.79
C GLY A 157 -7.88 5.14 -7.86
N LEU A 158 -7.15 4.18 -7.30
CA LEU A 158 -7.65 3.14 -6.40
C LEU A 158 -7.25 3.42 -4.95
N PHE A 159 -8.17 3.17 -4.04
CA PHE A 159 -7.88 2.95 -2.63
C PHE A 159 -8.20 1.51 -2.27
N VAL A 160 -7.26 0.84 -1.60
CA VAL A 160 -7.39 -0.55 -1.16
C VAL A 160 -7.26 -0.59 0.35
N ALA A 161 -8.24 -1.18 1.03
CA ALA A 161 -8.16 -1.41 2.46
C ALA A 161 -8.13 -2.91 2.78
N GLU A 162 -7.20 -3.29 3.65
CA GLU A 162 -7.25 -4.56 4.37
C GLU A 162 -8.04 -4.33 5.68
N MET A 163 -9.07 -5.16 5.91
CA MET A 163 -10.03 -5.02 7.00
C MET A 163 -10.26 -6.37 7.66
N THR A 164 -10.90 -6.37 8.83
CA THR A 164 -11.44 -7.62 9.39
C THR A 164 -12.65 -8.08 8.57
N ALA A 165 -12.87 -9.39 8.49
CA ALA A 165 -14.00 -9.96 7.72
C ALA A 165 -15.39 -9.49 8.20
N VAL A 166 -15.49 -9.01 9.46
CA VAL A 166 -16.74 -8.52 10.07
C VAL A 166 -17.02 -7.05 9.76
N GLN A 167 -16.00 -6.27 9.42
CA GLN A 167 -16.18 -4.86 9.02
C GLN A 167 -16.91 -4.79 7.68
N LYS A 168 -17.75 -3.77 7.52
CA LYS A 168 -18.47 -3.51 6.27
C LYS A 168 -17.75 -2.44 5.46
N ALA A 169 -17.72 -2.62 4.16
CA ALA A 169 -17.36 -1.53 3.25
C ALA A 169 -18.51 -0.52 3.23
N GLU A 170 -18.20 0.74 3.54
CA GLU A 170 -19.18 1.81 3.56
C GLU A 170 -19.26 2.48 2.18
N GLU A 171 -20.47 2.82 1.76
CA GLU A 171 -20.68 3.71 0.63
C GLU A 171 -20.14 5.10 1.00
N THR A 172 -19.31 5.66 0.14
CA THR A 172 -18.67 6.96 0.39
C THR A 172 -18.81 7.84 -0.84
N PRO A 173 -19.37 9.08 -0.70
CA PRO A 173 -19.47 10.00 -1.82
C PRO A 173 -18.13 10.22 -2.53
N GLY A 174 -18.14 10.23 -3.86
CA GLY A 174 -16.94 10.38 -4.67
C GLY A 174 -16.12 9.09 -4.88
N TRP A 175 -16.61 7.95 -4.36
CA TRP A 175 -15.97 6.65 -4.49
C TRP A 175 -16.94 5.57 -4.93
N GLU A 176 -16.48 4.67 -5.78
CA GLU A 176 -17.19 3.46 -6.18
C GLU A 176 -16.49 2.23 -5.60
N LEU A 177 -17.23 1.38 -4.87
CA LEU A 177 -16.71 0.09 -4.39
C LEU A 177 -16.64 -0.89 -5.56
N VAL A 178 -15.44 -1.10 -6.12
CA VAL A 178 -15.24 -1.95 -7.31
C VAL A 178 -14.94 -3.40 -7.00
N ARG A 179 -14.46 -3.70 -5.78
CA ARG A 179 -14.19 -5.07 -5.31
C ARG A 179 -14.39 -5.17 -3.81
N ASP A 180 -14.90 -6.32 -3.42
CA ASP A 180 -15.09 -6.74 -2.03
C ASP A 180 -14.90 -8.24 -1.95
N ARG A 181 -13.85 -8.69 -1.26
CA ARG A 181 -13.47 -10.11 -1.17
C ARG A 181 -12.96 -10.44 0.22
N THR A 182 -13.45 -11.58 0.75
CA THR A 182 -13.03 -12.09 2.07
C THR A 182 -12.11 -13.31 1.91
N TYR A 183 -11.01 -13.29 2.64
CA TYR A 183 -9.99 -14.34 2.71
C TYR A 183 -9.81 -14.75 4.17
N GLY A 184 -10.56 -15.76 4.61
CA GLY A 184 -10.55 -16.17 6.01
C GLY A 184 -11.06 -15.08 6.93
N LYS A 185 -10.17 -14.52 7.77
CA LYS A 185 -10.49 -13.42 8.71
C LYS A 185 -10.21 -12.04 8.14
N THR A 186 -9.63 -11.96 6.95
CA THR A 186 -9.27 -10.73 6.28
C THR A 186 -10.22 -10.42 5.13
N ARG A 187 -10.57 -9.17 4.96
CA ARG A 187 -11.38 -8.64 3.87
C ARG A 187 -10.58 -7.60 3.11
N LEU A 188 -10.53 -7.71 1.79
CA LEU A 188 -9.96 -6.71 0.89
C LEU A 188 -11.10 -5.96 0.21
N CYS A 189 -11.14 -4.65 0.41
CA CYS A 189 -12.08 -3.76 -0.25
C CYS A 189 -11.31 -2.78 -1.12
N LEU A 190 -11.77 -2.57 -2.35
CA LEU A 190 -11.18 -1.67 -3.32
C LEU A 190 -12.22 -0.65 -3.76
N TRP A 191 -11.88 0.64 -3.61
CA TRP A 191 -12.68 1.76 -4.10
C TRP A 191 -11.94 2.48 -5.21
N ARG A 192 -12.66 2.84 -6.26
CA ARG A 192 -12.19 3.73 -7.32
C ARG A 192 -12.68 5.14 -7.07
N ARG A 193 -11.77 6.10 -7.06
CA ARG A 193 -12.16 7.50 -6.98
C ARG A 193 -12.86 7.92 -8.28
N LEU A 194 -14.07 8.47 -8.13
CA LEU A 194 -14.84 8.96 -9.27
C LEU A 194 -14.14 10.17 -9.91
N VAL A 195 -14.27 10.29 -11.21
CA VAL A 195 -13.84 11.48 -11.96
C VAL A 195 -15.03 12.45 -11.92
N ALA A 196 -14.81 13.68 -11.47
CA ALA A 196 -15.82 14.72 -11.61
C ALA A 196 -16.08 14.96 -13.09
N GLU A 197 -17.35 14.97 -13.47
CA GLU A 197 -17.80 15.35 -14.81
C GLU A 197 -17.52 16.83 -15.09
#